data_f48d3ebb3c577c408fb0712d19e002a1
#
_entry.id   f48d3ebb3c577c408fb0712d19e002a1
#
_cell.length_a   1.000
_cell.length_b   1.000
_cell.length_c   1.000
_cell.angle_alpha   90.00
_cell.angle_beta   90.00
_cell.angle_gamma   90.00
#
_symmetry.space_group_name_H-M   'P 1'
#
loop_
_entity.id
_entity.type
_entity.pdbx_description
1 polymer ?
#
loop_
_entity_poly.entity_id
_entity_poly.type
_entity_poly.pdbx_seq_one_letter_code
_entity_poly.pdbx_strand_id
1 'polypeptide(L)'
;MNTTTPIFSKTDSLKFFRTLNSRVNNYFKENNLDRTGNWKLHLKTIVMFTIFLTPYFILLALQMPIWAYLLLNVVIGVGMAGVGMNVMHDGNHGAYSNKSWVNKIMGGSIYILAGNVYNWQVQHNVLHHTYTNILGHDEDLEAGRIMRFTKEAKWYKFHKFQHYYSVFLYGLLTFNWAITTDFLQMKRYLKRNLSYGEFKKPVIRWTTLIITKIIYFSIWLVIPMVLGVTWWKVVLGFLVMHYTAGVILSVVFQLAHVVEETENPIPDENGEIENTWAIHQLFTTANFAPKNWLVNYYTGGLNHQVEHHLFPNISHVHYDKIAEIVKQTAKECELPYYEFKTTRAAIASHFKHLRELGRQPQLA
;
A
#
# COMPACT_ATOMS: atom_id res chain seq x y z
N MET A 1 16.47 -11.78 -17.49
CA MET A 1 15.20 -12.11 -16.85
C MET A 1 14.18 -12.34 -17.95
N ASN A 2 13.47 -13.47 -17.91
CA ASN A 2 12.45 -13.79 -18.88
C ASN A 2 11.38 -12.69 -18.87
N THR A 3 11.11 -12.10 -20.02
CA THR A 3 10.15 -10.98 -20.17
C THR A 3 8.70 -11.46 -20.40
N THR A 4 8.47 -12.76 -20.26
CA THR A 4 7.13 -13.35 -20.40
C THR A 4 6.28 -13.01 -19.19
N THR A 5 5.09 -12.49 -19.43
CA THR A 5 4.10 -12.19 -18.38
C THR A 5 3.68 -13.50 -17.71
N PRO A 6 3.75 -13.63 -16.37
CA PRO A 6 3.34 -14.84 -15.68
C PRO A 6 1.86 -15.16 -15.93
N ILE A 7 1.56 -16.44 -16.06
CA ILE A 7 0.21 -16.96 -16.32
C ILE A 7 -0.16 -17.87 -15.14
N PHE A 8 -1.26 -17.56 -14.47
CA PHE A 8 -1.76 -18.40 -13.39
C PHE A 8 -2.48 -19.64 -13.95
N SER A 9 -2.35 -20.76 -13.23
CA SER A 9 -3.11 -21.96 -13.53
C SER A 9 -4.61 -21.64 -13.64
N LYS A 10 -5.26 -22.21 -14.64
CA LYS A 10 -6.72 -22.09 -14.83
C LYS A 10 -7.50 -23.18 -14.11
N THR A 11 -6.81 -24.20 -13.60
CA THR A 11 -7.42 -25.37 -12.96
C THR A 11 -7.68 -25.09 -11.49
N ASP A 12 -8.90 -24.69 -11.14
CA ASP A 12 -9.37 -24.56 -9.76
C ASP A 12 -10.00 -25.90 -9.32
N SER A 13 -9.16 -26.93 -9.11
CA SER A 13 -9.61 -28.25 -8.68
C SER A 13 -10.35 -28.21 -7.33
N LEU A 14 -9.97 -27.29 -6.45
CA LEU A 14 -10.58 -27.11 -5.13
C LEU A 14 -11.85 -26.26 -5.17
N LYS A 15 -12.16 -25.62 -6.29
CA LYS A 15 -13.27 -24.66 -6.44
C LYS A 15 -13.26 -23.56 -5.37
N PHE A 16 -12.05 -23.24 -4.86
CA PHE A 16 -11.85 -22.33 -3.72
C PHE A 16 -12.48 -20.97 -3.98
N PHE A 17 -12.03 -20.27 -5.04
CA PHE A 17 -12.49 -18.90 -5.28
C PHE A 17 -13.96 -18.83 -5.65
N ARG A 18 -14.47 -19.83 -6.37
CA ARG A 18 -15.89 -19.91 -6.71
C ARG A 18 -16.76 -20.04 -5.46
N THR A 19 -16.39 -20.93 -4.54
CA THR A 19 -17.08 -21.14 -3.27
C THR A 19 -17.01 -19.90 -2.39
N LEU A 20 -15.80 -19.33 -2.24
CA LEU A 20 -15.57 -18.13 -1.46
C LEU A 20 -16.40 -16.95 -1.98
N ASN A 21 -16.33 -16.67 -3.28
CA ASN A 21 -17.07 -15.56 -3.89
C ASN A 21 -18.60 -15.74 -3.73
N SER A 22 -19.11 -16.97 -3.83
CA SER A 22 -20.52 -17.26 -3.55
C SER A 22 -20.90 -16.92 -2.10
N ARG A 23 -20.09 -17.34 -1.13
CA ARG A 23 -20.32 -17.07 0.31
C ARG A 23 -20.29 -15.58 0.62
N VAL A 24 -19.29 -14.87 0.09
CA VAL A 24 -19.17 -13.41 0.26
C VAL A 24 -20.39 -12.70 -0.38
N ASN A 25 -20.82 -13.11 -1.57
CA ASN A 25 -22.00 -12.56 -2.21
C ASN A 25 -23.28 -12.79 -1.39
N ASN A 26 -23.45 -14.00 -0.85
CA ASN A 26 -24.58 -14.34 0.00
C ASN A 26 -24.59 -13.50 1.29
N TYR A 27 -23.41 -13.30 1.91
CA TYR A 27 -23.30 -12.45 3.09
C TYR A 27 -23.82 -11.03 2.84
N PHE A 28 -23.43 -10.38 1.74
CA PHE A 28 -23.94 -9.04 1.41
C PHE A 28 -25.43 -9.04 1.11
N LYS A 29 -25.91 -10.04 0.37
CA LYS A 29 -27.34 -10.17 0.01
C LYS A 29 -28.22 -10.42 1.23
N GLU A 30 -27.86 -11.37 2.09
CA GLU A 30 -28.64 -11.74 3.28
C GLU A 30 -28.70 -10.63 4.32
N ASN A 31 -27.62 -9.82 4.42
CA ASN A 31 -27.57 -8.69 5.35
C ASN A 31 -28.04 -7.36 4.72
N ASN A 32 -28.45 -7.36 3.46
CA ASN A 32 -28.86 -6.16 2.71
C ASN A 32 -27.80 -5.04 2.80
N LEU A 33 -26.52 -5.41 2.59
CA LEU A 33 -25.37 -4.50 2.67
C LEU A 33 -24.82 -4.18 1.29
N ASP A 34 -24.43 -2.91 1.08
CA ASP A 34 -23.58 -2.51 -0.03
C ASP A 34 -22.13 -2.96 0.22
N ARG A 35 -21.40 -3.28 -0.85
CA ARG A 35 -19.96 -3.61 -0.79
C ARG A 35 -19.07 -2.39 -0.60
N THR A 36 -19.60 -1.22 -0.90
CA THR A 36 -18.88 0.05 -0.78
C THR A 36 -18.92 0.58 0.65
N GLY A 37 -18.20 1.66 0.89
CA GLY A 37 -18.12 2.34 2.18
C GLY A 37 -19.49 2.81 2.70
N ASN A 38 -19.61 2.83 4.01
CA ASN A 38 -20.80 3.28 4.74
C ASN A 38 -20.49 4.51 5.61
N TRP A 39 -21.42 4.93 6.47
CA TRP A 39 -21.25 6.08 7.34
C TRP A 39 -19.99 6.02 8.22
N LYS A 40 -19.53 4.81 8.62
CA LYS A 40 -18.29 4.63 9.40
C LYS A 40 -17.06 5.07 8.59
N LEU A 41 -17.02 4.76 7.28
CA LEU A 41 -15.96 5.23 6.39
C LEU A 41 -16.01 6.76 6.24
N HIS A 42 -17.19 7.35 6.08
CA HIS A 42 -17.31 8.80 5.94
C HIS A 42 -16.86 9.54 7.20
N LEU A 43 -17.25 9.07 8.38
CA LEU A 43 -16.76 9.61 9.64
C LEU A 43 -15.23 9.46 9.78
N LYS A 44 -14.69 8.29 9.43
CA LYS A 44 -13.26 8.04 9.44
C LYS A 44 -12.52 8.98 8.48
N THR A 45 -13.09 9.24 7.30
CA THR A 45 -12.54 10.21 6.33
C THR A 45 -12.39 11.59 6.96
N ILE A 46 -13.45 12.08 7.65
CA ILE A 46 -13.40 13.38 8.34
C ILE A 46 -12.29 13.37 9.40
N VAL A 47 -12.20 12.33 10.22
CA VAL A 47 -11.17 12.21 11.25
C VAL A 47 -9.76 12.23 10.65
N MET A 48 -9.51 11.43 9.60
CA MET A 48 -8.18 11.36 8.98
C MET A 48 -7.78 12.69 8.33
N PHE A 49 -8.69 13.37 7.62
CA PHE A 49 -8.42 14.70 7.08
C PHE A 49 -8.24 15.74 8.20
N THR A 50 -8.96 15.64 9.30
CA THR A 50 -8.76 16.54 10.46
C THR A 50 -7.35 16.38 11.05
N ILE A 51 -6.90 15.14 11.26
CA ILE A 51 -5.53 14.86 11.74
C ILE A 51 -4.49 15.37 10.76
N PHE A 52 -4.75 15.27 9.45
CA PHE A 52 -3.82 15.69 8.41
C PHE A 52 -3.77 17.21 8.23
N LEU A 53 -4.91 17.88 8.13
CA LEU A 53 -4.98 19.28 7.72
C LEU A 53 -4.99 20.26 8.89
N THR A 54 -5.61 19.94 10.05
CA THR A 54 -5.68 20.87 11.17
C THR A 54 -4.31 21.31 11.68
N PRO A 55 -3.33 20.38 11.88
CA PRO A 55 -1.99 20.81 12.30
C PRO A 55 -1.30 21.70 11.28
N TYR A 56 -1.52 21.48 9.97
CA TYR A 56 -0.98 22.33 8.92
C TYR A 56 -1.47 23.77 9.05
N PHE A 57 -2.77 23.98 9.25
CA PHE A 57 -3.31 25.34 9.45
C PHE A 57 -2.82 25.99 10.75
N ILE A 58 -2.64 25.19 11.81
CA ILE A 58 -2.02 25.68 13.04
C ILE A 58 -0.58 26.15 12.80
N LEU A 59 0.21 25.40 12.02
CA LEU A 59 1.58 25.77 11.65
C LEU A 59 1.66 27.07 10.85
N LEU A 60 0.64 27.34 10.03
CA LEU A 60 0.57 28.58 9.26
C LEU A 60 0.11 29.79 10.12
N ALA A 61 -0.74 29.57 11.11
CA ALA A 61 -1.36 30.63 11.89
C ALA A 61 -0.54 31.05 13.13
N LEU A 62 0.30 30.15 13.68
CA LEU A 62 0.96 30.37 14.96
C LEU A 62 2.47 30.24 14.85
N GLN A 63 3.17 31.22 15.44
CA GLN A 63 4.61 31.07 15.68
C GLN A 63 4.81 30.21 16.93
N MET A 64 5.68 29.22 16.83
CA MET A 64 5.92 28.27 17.91
C MET A 64 7.38 27.81 17.99
N PRO A 65 7.82 27.29 19.15
CA PRO A 65 9.14 26.71 19.30
C PRO A 65 9.32 25.51 18.37
N ILE A 66 10.56 25.22 17.99
CA ILE A 66 10.87 24.18 17.00
C ILE A 66 10.35 22.80 17.37
N TRP A 67 10.39 22.42 18.64
CA TRP A 67 9.89 21.13 19.08
C TRP A 67 8.40 20.95 18.86
N ALA A 68 7.58 21.98 19.11
CA ALA A 68 6.14 21.96 18.84
C ALA A 68 5.85 21.94 17.34
N TYR A 69 6.62 22.70 16.55
CA TYR A 69 6.55 22.69 15.10
C TYR A 69 6.81 21.29 14.54
N LEU A 70 7.87 20.62 14.99
CA LEU A 70 8.20 19.26 14.54
C LEU A 70 7.17 18.22 15.01
N LEU A 71 6.65 18.35 16.23
CA LEU A 71 5.59 17.45 16.73
C LEU A 71 4.34 17.53 15.84
N LEU A 72 3.91 18.74 15.47
CA LEU A 72 2.78 18.90 14.55
C LEU A 72 3.08 18.30 13.15
N ASN A 73 4.32 18.39 12.66
CA ASN A 73 4.68 17.72 11.41
C ASN A 73 4.67 16.18 11.52
N VAL A 74 4.98 15.61 12.71
CA VAL A 74 4.74 14.18 12.98
C VAL A 74 3.26 13.86 12.89
N VAL A 75 2.39 14.68 13.51
CA VAL A 75 0.93 14.49 13.44
C VAL A 75 0.42 14.59 12.00
N ILE A 76 0.93 15.55 11.21
CA ILE A 76 0.62 15.64 9.79
C ILE A 76 1.04 14.36 9.05
N GLY A 77 2.22 13.82 9.32
CA GLY A 77 2.70 12.56 8.75
C GLY A 77 1.80 11.37 9.10
N VAL A 78 1.34 11.28 10.35
CA VAL A 78 0.34 10.29 10.79
C VAL A 78 -0.98 10.47 10.01
N GLY A 79 -1.47 11.70 9.89
CA GLY A 79 -2.66 12.01 9.10
C GLY A 79 -2.51 11.69 7.62
N MET A 80 -1.34 12.01 7.03
CA MET A 80 -0.98 11.71 5.66
C MET A 80 -1.07 10.21 5.36
N ALA A 81 -0.46 9.38 6.21
CA ALA A 81 -0.55 7.92 6.09
C ALA A 81 -1.99 7.43 6.30
N GLY A 82 -2.71 8.00 7.29
CA GLY A 82 -4.11 7.66 7.56
C GLY A 82 -5.05 7.96 6.38
N VAL A 83 -4.92 9.12 5.72
CA VAL A 83 -5.68 9.45 4.49
C VAL A 83 -5.30 8.50 3.36
N GLY A 84 -4.02 8.18 3.22
CA GLY A 84 -3.53 7.22 2.22
C GLY A 84 -4.21 5.86 2.36
N MET A 85 -4.17 5.28 3.54
CA MET A 85 -4.67 3.93 3.81
C MET A 85 -6.20 3.82 3.82
N ASN A 86 -6.91 4.86 4.29
CA ASN A 86 -8.37 4.76 4.52
C ASN A 86 -9.20 5.37 3.40
N VAL A 87 -8.72 6.43 2.75
CA VAL A 87 -9.54 7.25 1.83
C VAL A 87 -9.06 7.07 0.40
N MET A 88 -7.81 7.39 0.16
CA MET A 88 -7.16 7.29 -1.14
C MET A 88 -7.21 5.86 -1.69
N HIS A 89 -6.92 4.90 -0.85
CA HIS A 89 -6.83 3.48 -1.17
C HIS A 89 -8.20 2.91 -1.61
N ASP A 90 -9.23 3.00 -0.76
CA ASP A 90 -10.60 2.57 -1.14
C ASP A 90 -11.11 3.32 -2.38
N GLY A 91 -10.81 4.63 -2.48
CA GLY A 91 -11.19 5.45 -3.63
C GLY A 91 -10.60 4.94 -4.95
N ASN A 92 -9.31 4.58 -4.95
CA ASN A 92 -8.63 4.08 -6.15
C ASN A 92 -8.96 2.63 -6.49
N HIS A 93 -9.46 1.84 -5.54
CA HIS A 93 -10.05 0.52 -5.78
C HIS A 93 -11.52 0.58 -6.21
N GLY A 94 -12.15 1.76 -6.17
CA GLY A 94 -13.59 1.90 -6.47
C GLY A 94 -14.48 1.39 -5.34
N ALA A 95 -13.92 1.13 -4.15
CA ALA A 95 -14.58 0.57 -2.98
C ALA A 95 -15.17 1.62 -2.04
N TYR A 96 -14.81 2.90 -2.19
CA TYR A 96 -15.26 3.97 -1.30
C TYR A 96 -16.76 4.26 -1.45
N SER A 97 -17.29 4.27 -2.67
CA SER A 97 -18.68 4.61 -2.98
C SER A 97 -19.17 3.88 -4.23
N ASN A 98 -20.47 3.64 -4.31
CA ASN A 98 -21.12 3.17 -5.53
C ASN A 98 -21.17 4.25 -6.64
N LYS A 99 -20.83 5.50 -6.34
CA LYS A 99 -20.74 6.61 -7.28
C LYS A 99 -19.30 6.80 -7.77
N SER A 100 -19.02 6.54 -9.04
CA SER A 100 -17.68 6.62 -9.63
C SER A 100 -16.99 7.98 -9.42
N TRP A 101 -17.74 9.10 -9.51
CA TRP A 101 -17.17 10.44 -9.31
C TRP A 101 -16.68 10.66 -7.87
N VAL A 102 -17.35 10.04 -6.85
CA VAL A 102 -16.90 10.08 -5.45
C VAL A 102 -15.58 9.34 -5.31
N ASN A 103 -15.49 8.14 -5.90
CA ASN A 103 -14.24 7.37 -5.90
C ASN A 103 -13.09 8.14 -6.54
N LYS A 104 -13.35 8.87 -7.64
CA LYS A 104 -12.32 9.72 -8.28
C LYS A 104 -11.83 10.86 -7.39
N ILE A 105 -12.74 11.52 -6.65
CA ILE A 105 -12.37 12.60 -5.72
C ILE A 105 -11.56 12.02 -4.55
N MET A 106 -12.04 10.93 -3.93
CA MET A 106 -11.37 10.31 -2.78
C MET A 106 -10.02 9.68 -3.18
N GLY A 107 -9.97 8.98 -4.31
CA GLY A 107 -8.73 8.47 -4.88
C GLY A 107 -7.75 9.60 -5.29
N GLY A 108 -8.28 10.74 -5.77
CA GLY A 108 -7.51 11.94 -6.09
C GLY A 108 -6.83 12.59 -4.89
N SER A 109 -7.21 12.25 -3.66
CA SER A 109 -6.49 12.71 -2.46
C SER A 109 -5.01 12.31 -2.45
N ILE A 110 -4.59 11.32 -3.24
CA ILE A 110 -3.18 10.97 -3.42
C ILE A 110 -2.32 12.15 -3.88
N TYR A 111 -2.89 13.11 -4.62
CA TYR A 111 -2.14 14.27 -5.10
C TYR A 111 -1.65 15.18 -3.97
N ILE A 112 -2.39 15.26 -2.86
CA ILE A 112 -1.95 16.00 -1.67
C ILE A 112 -1.09 15.15 -0.72
N LEU A 113 -0.89 13.86 -1.04
CA LEU A 113 -0.01 12.93 -0.35
C LEU A 113 1.30 12.67 -1.12
N ALA A 114 1.63 13.51 -2.07
CA ALA A 114 2.80 13.42 -2.95
C ALA A 114 2.78 12.33 -4.03
N GLY A 115 1.71 11.58 -4.19
CA GLY A 115 1.62 10.52 -5.20
C GLY A 115 0.86 10.95 -6.47
N ASN A 116 0.77 10.02 -7.44
CA ASN A 116 0.05 10.19 -8.69
C ASN A 116 -0.95 9.04 -8.90
N VAL A 117 -2.22 9.37 -9.18
CA VAL A 117 -3.31 8.37 -9.36
C VAL A 117 -2.96 7.32 -10.39
N TYR A 118 -2.53 7.73 -11.60
CA TYR A 118 -2.21 6.78 -12.66
C TYR A 118 -1.06 5.82 -12.28
N ASN A 119 0.03 6.37 -11.75
CA ASN A 119 1.17 5.55 -11.35
C ASN A 119 0.77 4.56 -10.26
N TRP A 120 0.05 5.03 -9.24
CA TRP A 120 -0.41 4.20 -8.14
C TRP A 120 -1.36 3.08 -8.62
N GLN A 121 -2.33 3.42 -9.49
CA GLN A 121 -3.25 2.42 -10.03
C GLN A 121 -2.54 1.37 -10.88
N VAL A 122 -1.54 1.74 -11.67
CA VAL A 122 -0.75 0.76 -12.43
C VAL A 122 0.10 -0.09 -11.48
N GLN A 123 0.83 0.54 -10.56
CA GLN A 123 1.66 -0.17 -9.59
C GLN A 123 0.83 -1.11 -8.74
N HIS A 124 -0.21 -0.60 -8.10
CA HIS A 124 -0.95 -1.32 -7.08
C HIS A 124 -2.04 -2.23 -7.67
N ASN A 125 -2.97 -1.68 -8.48
CA ASN A 125 -4.09 -2.48 -8.97
C ASN A 125 -3.71 -3.45 -10.09
N VAL A 126 -2.72 -3.09 -10.95
CA VAL A 126 -2.34 -3.94 -12.09
C VAL A 126 -1.17 -4.84 -11.75
N LEU A 127 -0.07 -4.31 -11.22
CA LEU A 127 1.14 -5.09 -11.01
C LEU A 127 1.09 -5.85 -9.68
N HIS A 128 0.89 -5.15 -8.57
CA HIS A 128 0.90 -5.76 -7.24
C HIS A 128 -0.25 -6.76 -7.02
N HIS A 129 -1.50 -6.37 -7.20
CA HIS A 129 -2.65 -7.27 -7.00
C HIS A 129 -2.71 -8.46 -7.98
N THR A 130 -2.11 -8.32 -9.17
CA THR A 130 -2.05 -9.44 -10.11
C THR A 130 -0.89 -10.37 -9.78
N TYR A 131 0.30 -9.81 -9.52
CA TYR A 131 1.55 -10.54 -9.43
C TYR A 131 2.21 -10.45 -8.06
N THR A 132 1.42 -10.44 -7.00
CA THR A 132 1.89 -10.29 -5.61
C THR A 132 3.07 -11.20 -5.32
N ASN A 133 4.15 -10.64 -4.81
CA ASN A 133 5.39 -11.34 -4.46
C ASN A 133 6.14 -12.04 -5.63
N ILE A 134 5.80 -11.76 -6.90
CA ILE A 134 6.55 -12.29 -8.05
C ILE A 134 7.63 -11.30 -8.46
N LEU A 135 8.90 -11.65 -8.26
CA LEU A 135 10.06 -10.80 -8.59
C LEU A 135 10.08 -10.42 -10.08
N GLY A 136 10.28 -9.13 -10.38
CA GLY A 136 10.28 -8.57 -11.74
C GLY A 136 8.89 -8.20 -12.27
N HIS A 137 7.83 -8.51 -11.53
CA HIS A 137 6.44 -8.19 -11.87
C HIS A 137 5.75 -7.37 -10.79
N ASP A 138 5.99 -7.67 -9.52
CA ASP A 138 5.55 -6.85 -8.38
C ASP A 138 6.61 -5.80 -8.04
N GLU A 139 6.34 -4.54 -8.41
CA GLU A 139 7.27 -3.44 -8.16
C GLU A 139 7.44 -3.09 -6.68
N ASP A 140 6.51 -3.53 -5.82
CA ASP A 140 6.59 -3.30 -4.37
C ASP A 140 7.67 -4.18 -3.70
N LEU A 141 8.10 -5.25 -4.37
CA LEU A 141 9.28 -6.05 -3.98
C LEU A 141 10.61 -5.53 -4.55
N GLU A 142 10.56 -4.56 -5.43
CA GLU A 142 11.75 -4.06 -6.12
C GLU A 142 12.36 -2.83 -5.40
N ALA A 143 12.99 -3.05 -4.25
CA ALA A 143 13.77 -2.01 -3.57
C ALA A 143 15.16 -1.77 -4.20
N GLY A 144 15.31 -2.07 -5.48
CA GLY A 144 16.54 -1.94 -6.25
C GLY A 144 17.67 -2.82 -5.70
N ARG A 145 18.86 -2.19 -5.49
CA ARG A 145 20.02 -2.91 -4.94
C ARG A 145 20.15 -2.76 -3.43
N ILE A 146 19.37 -1.87 -2.81
CA ILE A 146 19.59 -1.44 -1.43
C ILE A 146 18.99 -2.40 -0.44
N MET A 147 17.83 -3.01 -0.78
CA MET A 147 17.17 -4.01 0.05
C MET A 147 16.88 -5.27 -0.76
N ARG A 148 16.80 -6.38 -0.06
CA ARG A 148 16.50 -7.69 -0.62
C ARG A 148 15.31 -8.29 0.11
N PHE A 149 14.17 -8.39 -0.58
CA PHE A 149 12.92 -8.90 -0.04
C PHE A 149 12.61 -10.34 -0.46
N THR A 150 13.37 -10.89 -1.42
CA THR A 150 13.22 -12.28 -1.88
C THR A 150 14.57 -12.98 -1.99
N LYS A 151 14.59 -14.31 -1.93
CA LYS A 151 15.81 -15.12 -2.09
C LYS A 151 16.38 -15.05 -3.51
N GLU A 152 15.52 -14.79 -4.49
CA GLU A 152 15.83 -14.72 -5.92
C GLU A 152 16.51 -13.40 -6.29
N ALA A 153 16.28 -12.34 -5.51
CA ALA A 153 16.93 -11.06 -5.73
C ALA A 153 18.44 -11.16 -5.47
N LYS A 154 19.22 -10.40 -6.27
CA LYS A 154 20.69 -10.41 -6.16
C LYS A 154 21.14 -10.02 -4.75
N TRP A 155 22.01 -10.86 -4.17
CA TRP A 155 22.59 -10.62 -2.86
C TRP A 155 23.83 -9.74 -2.94
N TYR A 156 24.00 -8.85 -1.94
CA TYR A 156 25.18 -8.01 -1.72
C TYR A 156 25.62 -8.08 -0.26
N LYS A 157 26.90 -7.93 0.01
CA LYS A 157 27.49 -8.06 1.38
C LYS A 157 26.81 -7.16 2.43
N PHE A 158 26.35 -5.98 2.05
CA PHE A 158 25.70 -5.05 2.98
C PHE A 158 24.27 -5.46 3.36
N HIS A 159 23.59 -6.36 2.61
CA HIS A 159 22.28 -6.89 2.99
C HIS A 159 22.28 -7.61 4.34
N LYS A 160 23.46 -8.10 4.82
CA LYS A 160 23.60 -8.66 6.16
C LYS A 160 23.08 -7.72 7.27
N PHE A 161 23.06 -6.44 7.00
CA PHE A 161 22.65 -5.39 7.93
C PHE A 161 21.30 -4.77 7.58
N GLN A 162 20.57 -5.27 6.55
CA GLN A 162 19.35 -4.63 6.08
C GLN A 162 18.26 -4.52 7.15
N HIS A 163 18.17 -5.44 8.08
CA HIS A 163 17.23 -5.40 9.19
C HIS A 163 17.52 -4.24 10.19
N TYR A 164 18.68 -3.59 10.15
CA TYR A 164 18.99 -2.40 10.93
C TYR A 164 18.66 -1.12 10.15
N TYR A 165 19.07 -1.02 8.89
CA TYR A 165 18.88 0.22 8.13
C TYR A 165 17.53 0.32 7.40
N SER A 166 16.74 -0.75 7.36
CA SER A 166 15.43 -0.77 6.69
C SER A 166 14.49 0.32 7.20
N VAL A 167 14.40 0.55 8.51
CA VAL A 167 13.52 1.58 9.09
C VAL A 167 13.87 2.97 8.57
N PHE A 168 15.17 3.26 8.42
CA PHE A 168 15.60 4.52 7.82
C PHE A 168 15.14 4.64 6.37
N LEU A 169 15.29 3.59 5.57
CA LEU A 169 14.85 3.58 4.18
C LEU A 169 13.33 3.65 4.04
N TYR A 170 12.59 3.01 4.95
CA TYR A 170 11.12 3.08 4.98
C TYR A 170 10.63 4.52 5.14
N GLY A 171 11.29 5.30 5.98
CA GLY A 171 10.99 6.72 6.14
C GLY A 171 11.18 7.55 4.88
N LEU A 172 11.97 7.09 3.90
CA LEU A 172 12.20 7.79 2.65
C LEU A 172 11.15 7.48 1.57
N LEU A 173 10.23 6.53 1.78
CA LEU A 173 9.26 6.07 0.77
C LEU A 173 8.47 7.24 0.15
N THR A 174 7.73 7.98 0.96
CA THR A 174 6.86 9.06 0.46
C THR A 174 7.66 10.26 -0.06
N PHE A 175 8.83 10.53 0.52
CA PHE A 175 9.75 11.54 0.03
C PHE A 175 10.26 11.19 -1.37
N ASN A 176 10.61 9.93 -1.59
CA ASN A 176 11.03 9.43 -2.89
C ASN A 176 9.88 9.49 -3.94
N TRP A 177 8.65 9.20 -3.53
CA TRP A 177 7.47 9.42 -4.39
C TRP A 177 7.34 10.89 -4.82
N ALA A 178 7.53 11.83 -3.88
CA ALA A 178 7.43 13.25 -4.18
C ALA A 178 8.43 13.69 -5.25
N ILE A 179 9.66 13.19 -5.22
CA ILE A 179 10.80 13.73 -5.99
C ILE A 179 11.13 12.91 -7.23
N THR A 180 11.18 11.57 -7.12
CA THR A 180 11.78 10.72 -8.18
C THR A 180 10.87 9.62 -8.69
N THR A 181 10.26 8.84 -7.80
CA THR A 181 9.59 7.58 -8.15
C THR A 181 8.49 7.77 -9.18
N ASP A 182 7.61 8.75 -8.98
CA ASP A 182 6.51 9.01 -9.91
C ASP A 182 6.96 9.33 -11.33
N PHE A 183 8.07 10.07 -11.49
CA PHE A 183 8.61 10.40 -12.82
C PHE A 183 9.22 9.16 -13.51
N LEU A 184 9.93 8.33 -12.75
CA LEU A 184 10.53 7.10 -13.27
C LEU A 184 9.45 6.07 -13.63
N GLN A 185 8.43 5.92 -12.78
CA GLN A 185 7.29 5.04 -13.02
C GLN A 185 6.49 5.50 -14.25
N MET A 186 6.16 6.80 -14.37
CA MET A 186 5.47 7.35 -15.52
C MET A 186 6.18 6.99 -16.83
N LYS A 187 7.51 7.23 -16.89
CA LYS A 187 8.32 6.87 -18.08
C LYS A 187 8.27 5.36 -18.36
N ARG A 188 8.43 4.52 -17.33
CA ARG A 188 8.45 3.06 -17.45
C ARG A 188 7.11 2.51 -17.90
N TYR A 189 6.01 2.95 -17.29
CA TYR A 189 4.66 2.47 -17.60
C TYR A 189 4.20 2.87 -18.99
N LEU A 190 4.52 4.09 -19.42
CA LEU A 190 4.25 4.52 -20.80
C LEU A 190 5.05 3.71 -21.82
N LYS A 191 6.33 3.41 -21.53
CA LYS A 191 7.16 2.54 -22.40
C LYS A 191 6.61 1.10 -22.50
N ARG A 192 6.04 0.58 -21.42
CA ARG A 192 5.42 -0.76 -21.35
C ARG A 192 3.96 -0.77 -21.84
N ASN A 193 3.42 0.35 -22.32
CA ASN A 193 2.02 0.54 -22.70
C ASN A 193 1.02 0.10 -21.60
N LEU A 194 1.41 0.20 -20.32
CA LEU A 194 0.52 -0.11 -19.23
C LEU A 194 -0.54 0.99 -19.11
N SER A 195 -1.79 0.59 -18.98
CA SER A 195 -2.90 1.53 -18.83
C SER A 195 -3.91 1.03 -17.81
N TYR A 196 -4.40 1.96 -17.00
CA TYR A 196 -5.49 1.73 -16.07
C TYR A 196 -6.33 3.01 -15.99
N GLY A 197 -7.65 2.84 -15.88
CA GLY A 197 -8.56 3.98 -15.76
C GLY A 197 -8.71 4.82 -17.04
N GLU A 198 -9.06 6.10 -16.85
CA GLU A 198 -9.46 7.02 -17.94
C GLU A 198 -8.28 7.76 -18.61
N PHE A 199 -7.11 7.77 -17.98
CA PHE A 199 -5.95 8.54 -18.47
C PHE A 199 -5.24 7.85 -19.65
N LYS A 200 -5.89 7.82 -20.83
CA LYS A 200 -5.34 7.10 -21.98
C LYS A 200 -4.20 7.84 -22.71
N LYS A 201 -4.22 9.18 -22.73
CA LYS A 201 -3.25 9.98 -23.49
C LYS A 201 -1.98 10.29 -22.69
N PRO A 202 -0.76 9.96 -23.17
CA PRO A 202 0.50 10.22 -22.47
C PRO A 202 0.68 11.69 -22.08
N VAL A 203 0.27 12.62 -22.93
CA VAL A 203 0.37 14.06 -22.65
C VAL A 203 -0.43 14.43 -21.41
N ILE A 204 -1.68 13.95 -21.29
CA ILE A 204 -2.52 14.20 -20.12
C ILE A 204 -1.88 13.65 -18.85
N ARG A 205 -1.32 12.44 -18.90
CA ARG A 205 -0.65 11.82 -17.75
C ARG A 205 0.53 12.65 -17.25
N TRP A 206 1.41 13.08 -18.17
CA TRP A 206 2.55 13.96 -17.83
C TRP A 206 2.10 15.33 -17.32
N THR A 207 1.14 15.95 -17.97
CA THR A 207 0.61 17.26 -17.55
C THR A 207 0.01 17.18 -16.15
N THR A 208 -0.80 16.14 -15.88
CA THR A 208 -1.37 15.91 -14.54
C THR A 208 -0.27 15.71 -13.50
N LEU A 209 0.73 14.87 -13.78
CA LEU A 209 1.85 14.65 -12.86
C LEU A 209 2.57 15.96 -12.53
N ILE A 210 2.96 16.73 -13.54
CA ILE A 210 3.71 17.97 -13.36
C ILE A 210 2.89 19.00 -12.58
N ILE A 211 1.63 19.23 -12.97
CA ILE A 211 0.77 20.22 -12.30
C ILE A 211 0.53 19.82 -10.84
N THR A 212 0.22 18.57 -10.57
CA THR A 212 -0.03 18.11 -9.19
C THR A 212 1.23 18.17 -8.32
N LYS A 213 2.42 17.93 -8.86
CA LYS A 213 3.69 18.13 -8.13
C LYS A 213 3.95 19.62 -7.84
N ILE A 214 3.70 20.51 -8.80
CA ILE A 214 3.82 21.96 -8.58
C ILE A 214 2.87 22.39 -7.45
N ILE A 215 1.60 21.98 -7.50
CA ILE A 215 0.61 22.30 -6.45
C ILE A 215 1.07 21.73 -5.10
N TYR A 216 1.53 20.48 -5.07
CA TYR A 216 2.02 19.82 -3.87
C TYR A 216 3.16 20.60 -3.20
N PHE A 217 4.23 20.88 -3.93
CA PHE A 217 5.36 21.63 -3.39
C PHE A 217 4.98 23.08 -3.03
N SER A 218 4.05 23.69 -3.76
CA SER A 218 3.53 25.02 -3.41
C SER A 218 2.82 25.00 -2.06
N ILE A 219 1.96 24.02 -1.81
CA ILE A 219 1.26 23.88 -0.53
C ILE A 219 2.24 23.64 0.63
N TRP A 220 3.17 22.69 0.48
CA TRP A 220 3.97 22.22 1.62
C TRP A 220 5.25 23.02 1.84
N LEU A 221 5.78 23.72 0.82
CA LEU A 221 7.02 24.49 0.93
C LEU A 221 6.79 25.99 0.69
N VAL A 222 6.18 26.37 -0.43
CA VAL A 222 6.14 27.78 -0.82
C VAL A 222 5.19 28.59 0.07
N ILE A 223 3.95 28.12 0.26
CA ILE A 223 2.93 28.84 1.05
C ILE A 223 3.40 29.10 2.48
N PRO A 224 3.93 28.12 3.25
CA PRO A 224 4.44 28.39 4.60
C PRO A 224 5.56 29.45 4.61
N MET A 225 6.47 29.41 3.64
CA MET A 225 7.57 30.41 3.55
C MET A 225 7.04 31.81 3.24
N VAL A 226 6.07 31.94 2.31
CA VAL A 226 5.45 33.22 1.97
C VAL A 226 4.67 33.80 3.13
N LEU A 227 4.07 32.94 3.97
CA LEU A 227 3.35 33.34 5.19
C LEU A 227 4.30 33.58 6.39
N GLY A 228 5.60 33.61 6.18
CA GLY A 228 6.59 34.03 7.17
C GLY A 228 7.18 32.89 8.03
N VAL A 229 6.88 31.62 7.73
CA VAL A 229 7.57 30.51 8.39
C VAL A 229 9.01 30.44 7.86
N THR A 230 9.98 30.41 8.75
CA THR A 230 11.40 30.37 8.39
C THR A 230 11.73 29.15 7.52
N TRP A 231 12.38 29.35 6.39
CA TRP A 231 12.63 28.34 5.35
C TRP A 231 13.19 27.01 5.88
N TRP A 232 14.17 27.04 6.79
CA TRP A 232 14.76 25.81 7.33
C TRP A 232 13.78 25.02 8.23
N LYS A 233 12.86 25.71 8.94
CA LYS A 233 11.79 25.04 9.69
C LYS A 233 10.84 24.33 8.73
N VAL A 234 10.49 24.98 7.60
CA VAL A 234 9.63 24.39 6.57
C VAL A 234 10.26 23.14 5.99
N VAL A 235 11.53 23.21 5.59
CA VAL A 235 12.27 22.07 5.04
C VAL A 235 12.36 20.93 6.05
N LEU A 236 12.75 21.22 7.29
CA LEU A 236 12.86 20.21 8.33
C LEU A 236 11.49 19.56 8.67
N GLY A 237 10.45 20.37 8.78
CA GLY A 237 9.09 19.89 8.99
C GLY A 237 8.60 19.00 7.85
N PHE A 238 8.85 19.39 6.61
CA PHE A 238 8.54 18.60 5.44
C PHE A 238 9.25 17.23 5.46
N LEU A 239 10.51 17.18 5.82
CA LEU A 239 11.26 15.93 5.96
C LEU A 239 10.69 15.06 7.09
N VAL A 240 10.36 15.64 8.24
CA VAL A 240 9.77 14.91 9.39
C VAL A 240 8.40 14.36 9.04
N MET A 241 7.54 15.13 8.38
CA MET A 241 6.24 14.68 7.89
C MET A 241 6.38 13.47 6.97
N HIS A 242 7.24 13.58 5.94
CA HIS A 242 7.47 12.51 4.99
C HIS A 242 8.08 11.27 5.64
N TYR A 243 9.05 11.46 6.52
CA TYR A 243 9.68 10.34 7.23
C TYR A 243 8.66 9.57 8.07
N THR A 244 7.81 10.29 8.79
CA THR A 244 6.73 9.68 9.61
C THR A 244 5.75 8.90 8.72
N ALA A 245 5.23 9.53 7.66
CA ALA A 245 4.30 8.87 6.75
C ALA A 245 4.95 7.68 6.04
N GLY A 246 6.20 7.82 5.60
CA GLY A 246 6.95 6.77 4.93
C GLY A 246 7.16 5.53 5.81
N VAL A 247 7.58 5.70 7.07
CA VAL A 247 7.72 4.59 8.02
C VAL A 247 6.40 3.87 8.21
N ILE A 248 5.32 4.61 8.46
CA ILE A 248 4.00 4.01 8.72
C ILE A 248 3.53 3.21 7.51
N LEU A 249 3.52 3.81 6.31
CA LEU A 249 3.05 3.15 5.09
C LEU A 249 3.91 1.93 4.74
N SER A 250 5.23 2.07 4.81
CA SER A 250 6.13 0.95 4.51
C SER A 250 5.95 -0.19 5.50
N VAL A 251 5.87 0.09 6.80
CA VAL A 251 5.69 -0.97 7.82
C VAL A 251 4.37 -1.69 7.60
N VAL A 252 3.25 -0.98 7.46
CA VAL A 252 1.93 -1.61 7.24
C VAL A 252 1.95 -2.52 6.02
N PHE A 253 2.54 -2.07 4.91
CA PHE A 253 2.67 -2.85 3.69
C PHE A 253 3.60 -4.08 3.87
N GLN A 254 4.79 -3.89 4.43
CA GLN A 254 5.79 -4.94 4.57
C GLN A 254 5.34 -6.07 5.53
N LEU A 255 4.55 -5.76 6.56
CA LEU A 255 4.02 -6.77 7.48
C LEU A 255 3.04 -7.74 6.81
N ALA A 256 2.51 -7.38 5.67
CA ALA A 256 1.57 -8.20 4.92
C ALA A 256 2.25 -9.12 3.89
N HIS A 257 3.41 -8.72 3.36
CA HIS A 257 4.02 -9.38 2.19
C HIS A 257 5.43 -9.91 2.41
N VAL A 258 6.19 -9.34 3.35
CA VAL A 258 7.61 -9.68 3.59
C VAL A 258 7.78 -10.17 5.02
N VAL A 259 7.22 -11.33 5.30
CA VAL A 259 7.27 -12.05 6.59
C VAL A 259 7.67 -13.50 6.36
N GLU A 260 7.99 -14.23 7.44
CA GLU A 260 8.50 -15.59 7.32
C GLU A 260 7.53 -16.57 6.66
N GLU A 261 6.22 -16.34 6.80
CA GLU A 261 5.16 -17.22 6.32
C GLU A 261 4.80 -17.01 4.86
N THR A 262 5.06 -15.81 4.31
CA THR A 262 4.68 -15.50 2.91
C THR A 262 5.70 -16.02 1.91
N GLU A 263 5.21 -16.48 0.77
CA GLU A 263 6.02 -17.05 -0.30
C GLU A 263 6.34 -16.03 -1.40
N ASN A 264 7.39 -16.33 -2.17
CA ASN A 264 7.78 -15.60 -3.38
C ASN A 264 7.78 -16.60 -4.56
N PRO A 265 6.61 -16.88 -5.17
CA PRO A 265 6.51 -17.86 -6.23
C PRO A 265 7.31 -17.45 -7.47
N ILE A 266 7.94 -18.44 -8.09
CA ILE A 266 8.74 -18.28 -9.30
C ILE A 266 7.95 -18.93 -10.44
N PRO A 267 7.70 -18.21 -11.56
CA PRO A 267 7.14 -18.82 -12.75
C PRO A 267 8.07 -19.92 -13.28
N ASP A 268 7.50 -21.00 -13.81
CA ASP A 268 8.24 -22.06 -14.46
C ASP A 268 8.90 -21.62 -15.78
N GLU A 269 9.50 -22.55 -16.51
CA GLU A 269 10.17 -22.28 -17.81
C GLU A 269 9.20 -21.77 -18.89
N ASN A 270 7.91 -22.07 -18.76
CA ASN A 270 6.84 -21.61 -19.66
C ASN A 270 6.22 -20.27 -19.20
N GLY A 271 6.63 -19.77 -18.04
CA GLY A 271 6.05 -18.58 -17.40
C GLY A 271 4.76 -18.89 -16.62
N GLU A 272 4.49 -20.16 -16.28
CA GLU A 272 3.28 -20.54 -15.53
C GLU A 272 3.53 -20.53 -14.03
N ILE A 273 2.52 -20.05 -13.28
CA ILE A 273 2.42 -20.16 -11.81
C ILE A 273 1.54 -21.35 -11.49
N GLU A 274 2.02 -22.24 -10.63
CA GLU A 274 1.37 -23.49 -10.26
C GLU A 274 -0.08 -23.29 -9.75
N ASN A 275 -0.28 -22.26 -8.93
CA ASN A 275 -1.57 -21.98 -8.30
C ASN A 275 -2.47 -21.09 -9.18
N THR A 276 -3.79 -21.18 -8.95
CA THR A 276 -4.71 -20.16 -9.45
C THR A 276 -4.44 -18.82 -8.76
N TRP A 277 -4.84 -17.71 -9.39
CA TRP A 277 -4.63 -16.37 -8.81
C TRP A 277 -5.13 -16.24 -7.36
N ALA A 278 -6.30 -16.75 -7.05
CA ALA A 278 -6.86 -16.63 -5.70
C ALA A 278 -6.10 -17.45 -4.64
N ILE A 279 -5.64 -18.64 -5.02
CA ILE A 279 -4.80 -19.48 -4.15
C ILE A 279 -3.44 -18.81 -3.95
N HIS A 280 -2.86 -18.27 -5.02
CA HIS A 280 -1.61 -17.50 -4.96
C HIS A 280 -1.69 -16.34 -3.95
N GLN A 281 -2.84 -15.61 -3.89
CA GLN A 281 -3.01 -14.54 -2.90
C GLN A 281 -2.91 -15.05 -1.45
N LEU A 282 -3.41 -16.27 -1.16
CA LEU A 282 -3.29 -16.87 0.18
C LEU A 282 -1.83 -17.20 0.56
N PHE A 283 -1.01 -17.59 -0.41
CA PHE A 283 0.40 -17.91 -0.17
C PHE A 283 1.30 -16.67 -0.05
N THR A 284 0.88 -15.54 -0.61
CA THR A 284 1.70 -14.33 -0.75
C THR A 284 1.27 -13.19 0.17
N THR A 285 0.22 -13.39 0.97
CA THR A 285 -0.29 -12.37 1.88
C THR A 285 -0.52 -12.90 3.30
N ALA A 286 -0.33 -12.03 4.28
CA ALA A 286 -0.58 -12.33 5.68
C ALA A 286 -1.36 -11.21 6.36
N ASN A 287 -2.27 -11.57 7.27
CA ASN A 287 -2.98 -10.64 8.12
C ASN A 287 -2.21 -10.38 9.42
N PHE A 288 -2.38 -9.20 10.01
CA PHE A 288 -1.78 -8.91 11.32
C PHE A 288 -2.73 -8.14 12.25
N ALA A 289 -2.71 -8.52 13.52
CA ALA A 289 -3.53 -7.92 14.58
C ALA A 289 -5.02 -7.75 14.22
N PRO A 290 -5.70 -8.75 13.61
CA PRO A 290 -7.06 -8.59 13.06
C PRO A 290 -8.09 -8.24 14.15
N LYS A 291 -7.86 -8.61 15.43
CA LYS A 291 -8.75 -8.30 16.55
C LYS A 291 -8.47 -6.96 17.21
N ASN A 292 -7.45 -6.22 16.78
CA ASN A 292 -7.12 -4.93 17.36
C ASN A 292 -7.89 -3.81 16.62
N TRP A 293 -8.92 -3.28 17.26
CA TRP A 293 -9.79 -2.26 16.68
C TRP A 293 -9.05 -0.98 16.27
N LEU A 294 -8.02 -0.58 17.02
CA LEU A 294 -7.24 0.64 16.74
C LEU A 294 -6.38 0.43 15.48
N VAL A 295 -5.75 -0.74 15.34
CA VAL A 295 -5.01 -1.10 14.14
C VAL A 295 -5.96 -1.13 12.94
N ASN A 296 -7.08 -1.87 13.02
CA ASN A 296 -8.09 -1.94 11.95
C ASN A 296 -8.60 -0.55 11.56
N TYR A 297 -8.88 0.30 12.56
CA TYR A 297 -9.37 1.65 12.32
C TYR A 297 -8.34 2.50 11.59
N TYR A 298 -7.08 2.52 12.07
CA TYR A 298 -6.06 3.41 11.55
C TYR A 298 -5.49 2.95 10.20
N THR A 299 -5.25 1.65 10.05
CA THR A 299 -4.68 1.10 8.80
C THR A 299 -5.68 1.01 7.64
N GLY A 300 -6.97 1.37 7.86
CA GLY A 300 -7.97 1.21 6.81
C GLY A 300 -8.18 -0.24 6.40
N GLY A 301 -8.11 -1.16 7.38
CA GLY A 301 -8.24 -2.59 7.11
C GLY A 301 -7.08 -3.21 6.34
N LEU A 302 -5.98 -2.47 6.06
CA LEU A 302 -4.79 -3.03 5.39
C LEU A 302 -4.02 -4.03 6.25
N ASN A 303 -4.42 -4.23 7.49
CA ASN A 303 -4.01 -5.37 8.31
C ASN A 303 -4.82 -6.66 8.04
N HIS A 304 -5.84 -6.60 7.18
CA HIS A 304 -6.58 -7.71 6.57
C HIS A 304 -6.19 -7.85 5.10
N GLN A 305 -4.93 -8.10 4.83
CA GLN A 305 -4.39 -8.10 3.46
C GLN A 305 -4.92 -9.26 2.61
N VAL A 306 -5.16 -10.42 3.20
CA VAL A 306 -5.75 -11.55 2.49
C VAL A 306 -7.11 -11.17 1.90
N GLU A 307 -7.96 -10.53 2.68
CA GLU A 307 -9.28 -10.06 2.26
C GLU A 307 -9.18 -8.94 1.23
N HIS A 308 -8.24 -8.03 1.45
CA HIS A 308 -7.96 -6.94 0.54
C HIS A 308 -7.53 -7.45 -0.85
N HIS A 309 -6.60 -8.39 -0.91
CA HIS A 309 -6.13 -8.97 -2.17
C HIS A 309 -7.20 -9.76 -2.91
N LEU A 310 -8.00 -10.55 -2.19
CA LEU A 310 -9.08 -11.34 -2.80
C LEU A 310 -10.27 -10.47 -3.24
N PHE A 311 -10.54 -9.36 -2.56
CA PHE A 311 -11.72 -8.51 -2.78
C PHE A 311 -11.39 -7.01 -2.73
N PRO A 312 -10.48 -6.50 -3.57
CA PRO A 312 -10.03 -5.11 -3.50
C PRO A 312 -11.15 -4.09 -3.80
N ASN A 313 -12.22 -4.52 -4.45
CA ASN A 313 -13.40 -3.70 -4.75
C ASN A 313 -14.46 -3.69 -3.64
N ILE A 314 -14.18 -4.32 -2.50
CA ILE A 314 -15.01 -4.24 -1.30
C ILE A 314 -14.34 -3.28 -0.31
N SER A 315 -15.12 -2.35 0.26
CA SER A 315 -14.59 -1.41 1.25
C SER A 315 -14.08 -2.13 2.50
N HIS A 316 -12.97 -1.66 3.01
CA HIS A 316 -12.31 -2.22 4.19
C HIS A 316 -13.19 -2.26 5.46
N VAL A 317 -14.29 -1.49 5.50
CA VAL A 317 -15.22 -1.53 6.64
C VAL A 317 -15.94 -2.87 6.80
N HIS A 318 -15.83 -3.75 5.80
CA HIS A 318 -16.43 -5.09 5.79
C HIS A 318 -15.41 -6.21 6.03
N TYR A 319 -14.09 -5.92 6.05
CA TYR A 319 -13.04 -6.94 6.07
C TYR A 319 -13.09 -7.84 7.29
N ASP A 320 -13.41 -7.33 8.48
CA ASP A 320 -13.57 -8.15 9.69
C ASP A 320 -14.53 -9.34 9.49
N LYS A 321 -15.65 -9.11 8.76
CA LYS A 321 -16.65 -10.17 8.48
C LYS A 321 -16.26 -11.06 7.31
N ILE A 322 -15.64 -10.48 6.31
CA ILE A 322 -15.13 -11.25 5.16
C ILE A 322 -14.01 -12.17 5.61
N ALA A 323 -13.15 -11.74 6.52
CA ALA A 323 -12.07 -12.55 7.07
C ALA A 323 -12.56 -13.87 7.70
N GLU A 324 -13.68 -13.85 8.41
CA GLU A 324 -14.29 -15.06 8.95
C GLU A 324 -14.66 -16.06 7.83
N ILE A 325 -15.24 -15.54 6.73
CA ILE A 325 -15.65 -16.35 5.57
C ILE A 325 -14.43 -16.89 4.81
N VAL A 326 -13.42 -16.04 4.58
CA VAL A 326 -12.17 -16.45 3.90
C VAL A 326 -11.47 -17.54 4.68
N LYS A 327 -11.26 -17.31 5.98
CA LYS A 327 -10.58 -18.24 6.88
C LYS A 327 -11.26 -19.60 6.93
N GLN A 328 -12.61 -19.63 7.04
CA GLN A 328 -13.38 -20.85 7.03
C GLN A 328 -13.28 -21.58 5.69
N THR A 329 -13.38 -20.84 4.57
CA THR A 329 -13.32 -21.46 3.24
C THR A 329 -11.91 -22.00 2.93
N ALA A 330 -10.85 -21.27 3.31
CA ALA A 330 -9.47 -21.73 3.17
C ALA A 330 -9.24 -23.03 3.97
N LYS A 331 -9.73 -23.08 5.21
CA LYS A 331 -9.63 -24.28 6.06
C LYS A 331 -10.33 -25.50 5.44
N GLU A 332 -11.52 -25.32 4.87
CA GLU A 332 -12.28 -26.40 4.22
C GLU A 332 -11.58 -26.93 2.95
N CYS A 333 -10.78 -26.08 2.30
CA CYS A 333 -9.99 -26.44 1.13
C CYS A 333 -8.55 -26.85 1.48
N GLU A 334 -8.20 -26.98 2.77
CA GLU A 334 -6.86 -27.29 3.27
C GLU A 334 -5.78 -26.31 2.76
N LEU A 335 -6.18 -25.03 2.53
CA LEU A 335 -5.29 -23.95 2.08
C LEU A 335 -4.77 -23.15 3.27
N PRO A 336 -3.58 -22.53 3.14
CA PRO A 336 -3.02 -21.69 4.19
C PRO A 336 -3.84 -20.41 4.38
N TYR A 337 -3.82 -19.90 5.62
CA TYR A 337 -4.33 -18.59 5.97
C TYR A 337 -3.42 -18.00 7.04
N TYR A 338 -2.51 -17.11 6.63
CA TYR A 338 -1.49 -16.56 7.51
C TYR A 338 -2.03 -15.40 8.32
N GLU A 339 -1.89 -15.48 9.64
CA GLU A 339 -2.43 -14.49 10.57
C GLU A 339 -1.53 -14.32 11.79
N PHE A 340 -0.96 -13.13 11.97
CA PHE A 340 -0.26 -12.75 13.20
C PHE A 340 -1.24 -12.18 14.21
N LYS A 341 -1.32 -12.75 15.42
CA LYS A 341 -2.24 -12.29 16.47
C LYS A 341 -2.02 -10.84 16.89
N THR A 342 -0.80 -10.33 16.77
CA THR A 342 -0.42 -8.97 17.19
C THR A 342 0.49 -8.31 16.16
N THR A 343 0.45 -6.98 16.08
CA THR A 343 1.40 -6.20 15.27
C THR A 343 2.85 -6.46 15.68
N ARG A 344 3.11 -6.64 16.98
CA ARG A 344 4.47 -6.95 17.47
C ARG A 344 4.99 -8.28 16.90
N ALA A 345 4.16 -9.30 16.81
CA ALA A 345 4.54 -10.59 16.25
C ALA A 345 4.87 -10.46 14.75
N ALA A 346 4.05 -9.73 13.98
CA ALA A 346 4.30 -9.47 12.58
C ALA A 346 5.60 -8.67 12.36
N ILE A 347 5.84 -7.62 13.17
CA ILE A 347 7.09 -6.85 13.14
C ILE A 347 8.30 -7.77 13.42
N ALA A 348 8.21 -8.63 14.42
CA ALA A 348 9.30 -9.55 14.76
C ALA A 348 9.58 -10.53 13.61
N SER A 349 8.53 -11.11 12.98
CA SER A 349 8.66 -11.96 11.80
C SER A 349 9.31 -11.23 10.64
N HIS A 350 8.83 -10.02 10.31
CA HIS A 350 9.40 -9.20 9.24
C HIS A 350 10.90 -8.94 9.43
N PHE A 351 11.33 -8.45 10.59
CA PHE A 351 12.75 -8.16 10.83
C PHE A 351 13.61 -9.42 10.88
N LYS A 352 13.06 -10.54 11.38
CA LYS A 352 13.72 -11.83 11.33
C LYS A 352 13.90 -12.28 9.88
N HIS A 353 12.86 -12.20 9.06
CA HIS A 353 12.89 -12.52 7.64
C HIS A 353 13.92 -11.66 6.88
N LEU A 354 13.94 -10.33 7.10
CA LEU A 354 14.98 -9.46 6.52
C LEU A 354 16.39 -9.88 6.92
N ARG A 355 16.60 -10.28 8.18
CA ARG A 355 17.90 -10.76 8.67
C ARG A 355 18.31 -12.05 7.97
N GLU A 356 17.40 -12.99 7.77
CA GLU A 356 17.64 -14.24 7.09
C GLU A 356 17.96 -14.04 5.61
N LEU A 357 17.14 -13.28 4.90
CA LEU A 357 17.39 -12.90 3.50
C LEU A 357 18.75 -12.21 3.31
N GLY A 358 19.14 -11.37 4.27
CA GLY A 358 20.42 -10.67 4.22
C GLY A 358 21.63 -11.56 4.44
N ARG A 359 21.47 -12.72 5.10
CA ARG A 359 22.56 -13.66 5.44
C ARG A 359 22.72 -14.81 4.46
N GLN A 360 21.67 -15.16 3.74
CA GLN A 360 21.72 -16.23 2.74
C GLN A 360 22.31 -15.71 1.44
N PRO A 361 23.47 -16.21 0.98
CA PRO A 361 23.95 -15.94 -0.38
C PRO A 361 22.88 -16.40 -1.38
N GLN A 362 22.88 -15.77 -2.55
CA GLN A 362 22.03 -16.21 -3.65
C GLN A 362 22.38 -17.68 -3.95
N LEU A 363 21.36 -18.54 -4.05
CA LEU A 363 21.53 -19.87 -4.60
C LEU A 363 22.00 -19.70 -6.05
N ALA A 364 23.14 -20.33 -6.38
CA ALA A 364 23.80 -20.22 -7.67
C ALA A 364 22.95 -20.83 -8.79
#